data_6571c6cca8c459913a1a3f62b5edc3f0
#
_entry.id   6571c6cca8c459913a1a3f62b5edc3f0
#
_cell.length_a   1.000
_cell.length_b   1.000
_cell.length_c   1.000
_cell.angle_alpha   90.00
_cell.angle_beta   90.00
_cell.angle_gamma   90.00
#
_symmetry.space_group_name_H-M   'P 1'
#
loop_
_entity.id
_entity.type
_entity.pdbx_description
1 polymer ?
#
loop_
_entity_poly.entity_id
_entity_poly.type
_entity_poly.pdbx_seq_one_letter_code
_entity_poly.pdbx_strand_id
1 'polypeptide(L)'
;YFIRIGGQSGSADDVSLYRQDGLTEVEIIDGNDGTVGLTPELLVKVTRDSLNNWELSIDTSSTFSGFVSQGITNDNSYISTDFMGVYCDFTSTRSDKFFFDDFTVIGEVFKDTVQPQLTSLQVLDSSRLQLSFSEVLNDSTARTAANYSVNKGIGTPSNINYIVTDSSSLVLTFAAGF
;
A
#
# COMPACT_ATOMS: atom_id res chain seq x y z
N TYR A 1 2.00 9.38 0.22
CA TYR A 1 1.36 10.67 0.46
C TYR A 1 0.61 10.64 1.77
N PHE A 2 0.52 11.78 2.44
CA PHE A 2 -0.29 11.91 3.64
C PHE A 2 -0.88 13.32 3.75
N ILE A 3 -1.97 13.42 4.48
CA ILE A 3 -2.61 14.68 4.82
C ILE A 3 -2.16 15.04 6.24
N ARG A 4 -1.68 16.25 6.44
CA ARG A 4 -1.46 16.82 7.76
C ARG A 4 -2.60 17.79 8.10
N ILE A 5 -3.20 17.62 9.27
CA ILE A 5 -4.27 18.47 9.77
C ILE A 5 -3.73 19.21 10.98
N GLY A 6 -3.51 20.51 10.86
CA GLY A 6 -2.90 21.35 11.86
C GLY A 6 -1.41 21.06 12.08
N GLY A 7 -0.90 21.41 13.26
CA GLY A 7 0.50 21.24 13.65
C GLY A 7 1.37 22.44 13.32
N GLN A 8 0.77 23.53 12.87
CA GLN A 8 1.43 24.82 12.70
C GLN A 8 1.32 25.66 13.99
N SER A 9 2.16 26.68 14.11
CA SER A 9 2.15 27.54 15.28
C SER A 9 1.15 28.69 15.13
N GLY A 10 0.45 29.01 16.22
CA GLY A 10 -0.47 30.15 16.24
C GLY A 10 -1.84 29.83 15.69
N SER A 11 -2.38 30.68 14.82
CA SER A 11 -3.70 30.52 14.18
C SER A 11 -3.61 30.11 12.71
N ALA A 12 -2.45 29.58 12.29
CA ALA A 12 -2.21 29.20 10.90
C ALA A 12 -2.51 27.72 10.61
N ASP A 13 -3.07 26.99 11.58
CA ASP A 13 -3.42 25.58 11.38
C ASP A 13 -4.31 25.40 10.14
N ASP A 14 -3.88 24.53 9.24
CA ASP A 14 -4.47 24.25 7.95
C ASP A 14 -4.63 22.73 7.71
N VAL A 15 -5.05 22.38 6.51
CA VAL A 15 -5.01 21.02 5.99
C VAL A 15 -4.15 20.99 4.74
N SER A 16 -3.01 20.34 4.80
CA SER A 16 -2.03 20.29 3.72
C SER A 16 -1.73 18.88 3.26
N LEU A 17 -1.36 18.71 1.99
CA LEU A 17 -0.98 17.43 1.40
C LEU A 17 0.53 17.34 1.25
N TYR A 18 1.10 16.27 1.76
CA TYR A 18 2.53 15.99 1.74
C TYR A 18 2.86 14.70 0.99
N ARG A 19 4.07 14.66 0.46
CA ARG A 19 4.74 13.45 0.01
C ARG A 19 5.88 13.11 0.96
N GLN A 20 6.00 11.85 1.33
CA GLN A 20 7.12 11.34 2.14
C GLN A 20 8.15 10.66 1.25
N ASP A 21 9.36 11.17 1.21
CA ASP A 21 10.51 10.61 0.48
C ASP A 21 11.54 10.11 1.47
N GLY A 22 11.40 8.87 1.93
CA GLY A 22 12.19 8.33 3.03
C GLY A 22 11.96 9.08 4.34
N LEU A 23 12.94 9.86 4.80
CA LEU A 23 12.83 10.71 6.01
C LEU A 23 12.49 12.17 5.68
N THR A 24 12.32 12.51 4.41
CA THR A 24 12.04 13.88 3.98
C THR A 24 10.55 14.04 3.67
N GLU A 25 9.93 15.05 4.25
CA GLU A 25 8.57 15.47 3.94
C GLU A 25 8.62 16.60 2.91
N VAL A 26 7.84 16.47 1.86
CA VAL A 26 7.69 17.48 0.80
C VAL A 26 6.24 17.92 0.78
N GLU A 27 5.99 19.17 1.09
CA GLU A 27 4.65 19.75 0.96
C GLU A 27 4.33 19.97 -0.51
N ILE A 28 3.25 19.38 -0.98
CA ILE A 28 2.85 19.43 -2.39
C ILE A 28 1.58 20.25 -2.62
N ILE A 29 0.75 20.38 -1.61
CA ILE A 29 -0.36 21.35 -1.54
C ILE A 29 -0.34 21.96 -0.15
N ASP A 30 -0.07 23.24 -0.07
CA ASP A 30 -0.19 24.10 1.11
C ASP A 30 -1.65 24.57 1.20
N GLY A 31 -2.35 24.21 2.26
CA GLY A 31 -3.75 24.57 2.46
C GLY A 31 -3.89 26.02 2.90
N ASN A 32 -5.13 26.50 2.96
CA ASN A 32 -5.37 27.87 3.39
C ASN A 32 -5.21 28.00 4.91
N ASP A 33 -4.33 28.87 5.34
CA ASP A 33 -4.09 29.19 6.76
C ASP A 33 -5.37 29.45 7.54
N GLY A 34 -5.44 28.90 8.75
CA GLY A 34 -6.53 29.15 9.68
C GLY A 34 -7.82 28.42 9.38
N THR A 35 -7.81 27.45 8.48
CA THR A 35 -8.98 26.60 8.16
C THR A 35 -9.30 25.58 9.23
N VAL A 36 -8.34 25.24 10.10
CA VAL A 36 -8.47 24.31 11.22
C VAL A 36 -8.59 25.09 12.51
N GLY A 37 -9.79 25.11 13.10
CA GLY A 37 -10.05 25.79 14.38
C GLY A 37 -9.62 24.98 15.61
N LEU A 38 -9.95 25.49 16.80
CA LEU A 38 -9.59 24.86 18.09
C LEU A 38 -10.27 23.49 18.30
N THR A 39 -11.43 23.26 17.71
CA THR A 39 -12.21 22.01 17.76
C THR A 39 -12.76 21.73 16.37
N PRO A 40 -11.89 21.36 15.42
CA PRO A 40 -12.32 21.19 14.05
C PRO A 40 -13.19 19.93 13.92
N GLU A 41 -14.30 20.09 13.21
CA GLU A 41 -15.06 19.00 12.63
C GLU A 41 -15.07 19.25 11.14
N LEU A 42 -14.45 18.38 10.35
CA LEU A 42 -14.25 18.61 8.92
C LEU A 42 -14.21 17.30 8.13
N LEU A 43 -14.64 17.38 6.89
CA LEU A 43 -14.38 16.35 5.90
C LEU A 43 -13.16 16.73 5.08
N VAL A 44 -12.30 15.78 4.81
CA VAL A 44 -11.14 15.96 3.93
C VAL A 44 -11.30 15.04 2.72
N LYS A 45 -11.13 15.59 1.54
CA LYS A 45 -11.15 14.83 0.28
C LYS A 45 -9.87 15.11 -0.50
N VAL A 46 -9.17 14.04 -0.85
CA VAL A 46 -8.07 14.07 -1.81
C VAL A 46 -8.45 13.26 -3.03
N THR A 47 -8.29 13.84 -4.19
CA THR A 47 -8.45 13.16 -5.47
C THR A 47 -7.17 13.21 -6.27
N ARG A 48 -6.95 12.18 -7.08
CA ARG A 48 -5.88 12.13 -8.07
C ARG A 48 -6.47 11.66 -9.39
N ASP A 49 -6.25 12.41 -10.45
CA ASP A 49 -6.70 12.02 -11.79
C ASP A 49 -5.66 11.15 -12.53
N SER A 50 -6.03 10.68 -13.72
CA SER A 50 -5.15 9.87 -14.57
C SER A 50 -3.93 10.61 -15.13
N LEU A 51 -3.88 11.93 -15.00
CA LEU A 51 -2.76 12.78 -15.37
C LEU A 51 -1.87 13.10 -14.18
N ASN A 52 -2.15 12.50 -13.01
CA ASN A 52 -1.48 12.73 -11.74
C ASN A 52 -1.66 14.14 -11.16
N ASN A 53 -2.75 14.81 -11.49
CA ASN A 53 -3.14 16.01 -10.78
C ASN A 53 -3.84 15.62 -9.48
N TRP A 54 -3.28 16.10 -8.38
CA TRP A 54 -3.84 15.96 -7.04
C TRP A 54 -4.64 17.20 -6.70
N GLU A 55 -5.81 17.01 -6.12
CA GLU A 55 -6.61 18.07 -5.54
C GLU A 55 -6.92 17.74 -4.09
N LEU A 56 -6.61 18.68 -3.19
CA LEU A 56 -7.01 18.66 -1.80
C LEU A 56 -8.23 19.57 -1.62
N SER A 57 -9.28 19.05 -1.00
CA SER A 57 -10.48 19.80 -0.70
C SER A 57 -10.96 19.49 0.71
N ILE A 58 -11.52 20.47 1.39
CA ILE A 58 -12.12 20.33 2.72
C ILE A 58 -13.54 20.87 2.77
N ASP A 59 -14.34 20.33 3.68
CA ASP A 59 -15.61 20.90 4.08
C ASP A 59 -15.62 21.08 5.60
N THR A 60 -15.72 22.33 6.05
CA THR A 60 -15.77 22.72 7.46
C THR A 60 -17.17 23.21 7.86
N SER A 61 -18.15 23.10 6.97
CA SER A 61 -19.52 23.50 7.26
C SER A 61 -20.19 22.49 8.19
N SER A 62 -21.02 22.96 9.09
CA SER A 62 -21.76 22.11 10.04
C SER A 62 -22.75 21.13 9.36
N THR A 63 -23.01 21.30 8.08
CA THR A 63 -23.89 20.46 7.28
C THR A 63 -23.15 19.56 6.30
N PHE A 64 -21.83 19.70 6.20
CA PHE A 64 -20.99 19.03 5.22
C PHE A 64 -21.57 19.06 3.80
N SER A 65 -21.95 20.25 3.38
CA SER A 65 -22.73 20.46 2.15
C SER A 65 -21.89 20.83 0.92
N GLY A 66 -20.57 21.04 1.09
CA GLY A 66 -19.73 21.39 -0.06
C GLY A 66 -18.25 21.49 0.23
N PHE A 67 -17.45 20.75 -0.54
CA PHE A 67 -16.02 20.81 -0.49
C PHE A 67 -15.48 22.11 -1.11
N VAL A 68 -14.51 22.73 -0.43
CA VAL A 68 -13.75 23.88 -0.92
C VAL A 68 -12.33 23.42 -1.22
N SER A 69 -11.87 23.66 -2.45
CA SER A 69 -10.51 23.31 -2.87
C SER A 69 -9.48 24.12 -2.08
N GLN A 70 -8.47 23.42 -1.57
CA GLN A 70 -7.31 24.00 -0.90
C GLN A 70 -6.14 24.17 -1.87
N GLY A 71 -6.15 23.45 -2.99
CA GLY A 71 -5.13 23.55 -4.03
C GLY A 71 -5.11 22.34 -4.94
N ILE A 72 -4.40 22.51 -6.05
CA ILE A 72 -4.16 21.47 -7.05
C ILE A 72 -2.67 21.45 -7.39
N THR A 73 -2.10 20.25 -7.50
CA THR A 73 -0.71 20.06 -7.92
C THR A 73 -0.56 18.83 -8.80
N ASN A 74 0.50 18.78 -9.59
CA ASN A 74 0.85 17.57 -10.33
C ASN A 74 2.02 16.88 -9.65
N ASP A 75 1.83 15.63 -9.22
CA ASP A 75 2.90 14.80 -8.66
C ASP A 75 2.70 13.33 -9.04
N ASN A 76 3.71 12.74 -9.67
CA ASN A 76 3.72 11.36 -10.16
C ASN A 76 4.82 10.50 -9.50
N SER A 77 5.41 10.96 -8.41
CA SER A 77 6.53 10.28 -7.74
C SER A 77 6.18 8.88 -7.26
N TYR A 78 4.94 8.70 -6.75
CA TYR A 78 4.43 7.38 -6.35
C TYR A 78 3.07 7.14 -7.00
N ILE A 79 2.91 6.02 -7.67
CA ILE A 79 1.71 5.72 -8.48
C ILE A 79 0.74 4.75 -7.81
N SER A 80 1.16 4.07 -6.76
CA SER A 80 0.36 3.09 -6.02
C SER A 80 0.66 3.13 -4.53
N THR A 81 -0.23 2.57 -3.73
CA THR A 81 -0.03 2.31 -2.30
C THR A 81 -0.73 1.01 -1.93
N ASP A 82 -0.16 0.26 -1.00
CA ASP A 82 -0.75 -0.97 -0.47
C ASP A 82 -1.50 -0.74 0.84
N PHE A 83 -1.30 0.42 1.47
CA PHE A 83 -1.84 0.71 2.79
C PHE A 83 -2.39 2.13 2.87
N MET A 84 -3.43 2.27 3.70
CA MET A 84 -3.96 3.53 4.16
C MET A 84 -4.22 3.42 5.67
N GLY A 85 -3.99 4.48 6.39
CA GLY A 85 -4.22 4.50 7.84
C GLY A 85 -4.17 5.91 8.41
N VAL A 86 -4.38 6.00 9.73
CA VAL A 86 -4.34 7.23 10.49
C VAL A 86 -3.18 7.18 11.46
N TYR A 87 -2.45 8.25 11.55
CA TYR A 87 -1.44 8.51 12.57
C TYR A 87 -1.83 9.75 13.35
N CYS A 88 -1.76 9.68 14.70
CA CYS A 88 -1.99 10.83 15.58
C CYS A 88 -0.73 11.13 16.35
N ASP A 89 -0.29 12.38 16.29
CA ASP A 89 0.69 12.97 17.19
C ASP A 89 -0.01 13.94 18.15
N PHE A 90 0.10 13.71 19.42
CA PHE A 90 -0.65 14.47 20.44
C PHE A 90 0.11 14.59 21.76
N THR A 91 -0.17 15.67 22.47
CA THR A 91 0.26 15.82 23.86
C THR A 91 -0.60 14.97 24.79
N SER A 92 -0.06 14.56 25.95
CA SER A 92 -0.76 13.70 26.93
C SER A 92 -2.14 14.21 27.35
N THR A 93 -2.38 15.52 27.28
CA THR A 93 -3.67 16.15 27.62
C THR A 93 -4.72 16.05 26.52
N ARG A 94 -4.36 15.53 25.32
CA ARG A 94 -5.23 15.43 24.15
C ARG A 94 -5.40 14.00 23.64
N SER A 95 -4.97 13.00 24.38
CA SER A 95 -5.00 11.61 23.95
C SER A 95 -6.40 11.05 23.64
N ASP A 96 -7.45 11.70 24.11
CA ASP A 96 -8.87 11.33 23.95
C ASP A 96 -9.67 12.35 23.12
N LYS A 97 -9.01 13.19 22.31
CA LYS A 97 -9.65 14.30 21.59
C LYS A 97 -9.69 14.13 20.07
N PHE A 98 -9.10 13.06 19.53
CA PHE A 98 -9.09 12.80 18.10
C PHE A 98 -10.09 11.69 17.76
N PHE A 99 -11.00 11.99 16.87
CA PHE A 99 -12.01 11.07 16.36
C PHE A 99 -11.93 11.03 14.86
N PHE A 100 -11.92 9.84 14.29
CA PHE A 100 -11.88 9.63 12.84
C PHE A 100 -13.01 8.69 12.45
N ASP A 101 -13.74 9.03 11.41
CA ASP A 101 -14.93 8.33 10.96
C ASP A 101 -15.06 8.40 9.44
N ASP A 102 -15.99 7.66 8.86
CA ASP A 102 -16.42 7.72 7.46
C ASP A 102 -15.29 7.63 6.42
N PHE A 103 -14.35 6.70 6.62
CA PHE A 103 -13.28 6.48 5.65
C PHE A 103 -13.81 5.88 4.35
N THR A 104 -13.56 6.56 3.24
CA THR A 104 -13.86 6.07 1.90
C THR A 104 -12.61 6.14 1.03
N VAL A 105 -12.22 5.00 0.45
CA VAL A 105 -11.14 4.92 -0.54
C VAL A 105 -11.71 4.38 -1.83
N ILE A 106 -11.57 5.15 -2.91
CA ILE A 106 -12.03 4.77 -4.24
C ILE A 106 -10.81 4.77 -5.17
N GLY A 107 -10.60 3.67 -5.88
CA GLY A 107 -9.49 3.54 -6.82
C GLY A 107 -9.56 2.22 -7.56
N GLU A 108 -8.70 2.07 -8.55
CA GLU A 108 -8.51 0.79 -9.22
C GLU A 108 -7.71 -0.14 -8.31
N VAL A 109 -8.18 -1.37 -8.18
CA VAL A 109 -7.43 -2.40 -7.47
C VAL A 109 -6.14 -2.67 -8.27
N PHE A 110 -4.99 -2.54 -7.61
CA PHE A 110 -3.72 -2.92 -8.23
C PHE A 110 -3.82 -4.37 -8.70
N LYS A 111 -3.70 -4.57 -9.99
CA LYS A 111 -3.63 -5.88 -10.59
C LYS A 111 -2.20 -6.12 -11.03
N ASP A 112 -1.52 -7.01 -10.34
CA ASP A 112 -0.24 -7.50 -10.80
C ASP A 112 -0.41 -8.23 -12.13
N THR A 113 0.27 -7.76 -13.16
CA THR A 113 0.27 -8.33 -14.51
C THR A 113 1.62 -8.92 -14.90
N VAL A 114 2.61 -8.78 -14.05
CA VAL A 114 3.93 -9.38 -14.23
C VAL A 114 3.85 -10.84 -13.79
N GLN A 115 4.29 -11.75 -14.65
CA GLN A 115 4.31 -13.17 -14.31
C GLN A 115 5.61 -13.51 -13.58
N PRO A 116 5.57 -14.34 -12.50
CA PRO A 116 6.75 -14.81 -11.84
C PRO A 116 7.67 -15.57 -12.80
N GLN A 117 8.93 -15.17 -12.83
CA GLN A 117 9.96 -15.81 -13.63
C GLN A 117 10.80 -16.73 -12.75
N LEU A 118 11.06 -17.96 -13.21
CA LEU A 118 11.98 -18.87 -12.53
C LEU A 118 13.40 -18.31 -12.61
N THR A 119 13.97 -17.93 -11.46
CA THR A 119 15.31 -17.37 -11.35
C THR A 119 16.38 -18.40 -11.01
N SER A 120 15.99 -19.46 -10.29
CA SER A 120 16.89 -20.52 -9.87
C SER A 120 16.18 -21.86 -9.71
N LEU A 121 16.89 -22.96 -10.06
CA LEU A 121 16.53 -24.33 -9.77
C LEU A 121 17.72 -25.02 -9.13
N GLN A 122 17.52 -25.60 -7.94
CA GLN A 122 18.53 -26.34 -7.21
C GLN A 122 18.03 -27.75 -6.87
N VAL A 123 18.86 -28.76 -7.12
CA VAL A 123 18.62 -30.13 -6.63
C VAL A 123 19.10 -30.18 -5.18
N LEU A 124 18.19 -30.41 -4.25
CA LEU A 124 18.52 -30.54 -2.82
C LEU A 124 19.00 -31.95 -2.46
N ASP A 125 18.32 -32.97 -3.03
CA ASP A 125 18.68 -34.39 -2.89
C ASP A 125 18.04 -35.21 -4.03
N SER A 126 18.04 -36.53 -3.91
CA SER A 126 17.51 -37.45 -4.94
C SER A 126 16.01 -37.30 -5.18
N SER A 127 15.25 -36.61 -4.35
CA SER A 127 13.79 -36.49 -4.45
C SER A 127 13.25 -35.05 -4.26
N ARG A 128 14.13 -34.09 -4.03
CA ARG A 128 13.69 -32.71 -3.77
C ARG A 128 14.38 -31.67 -4.65
N LEU A 129 13.58 -30.77 -5.20
CA LEU A 129 14.02 -29.60 -5.95
C LEU A 129 13.60 -28.32 -5.23
N GLN A 130 14.49 -27.34 -5.19
CA GLN A 130 14.14 -25.98 -4.83
C GLN A 130 14.01 -25.12 -6.09
N LEU A 131 12.92 -24.38 -6.16
CA LEU A 131 12.67 -23.39 -7.20
C LEU A 131 12.61 -22.01 -6.55
N SER A 132 13.30 -21.01 -7.11
CA SER A 132 13.19 -19.62 -6.70
C SER A 132 12.68 -18.78 -7.87
N PHE A 133 11.81 -17.82 -7.56
CA PHE A 133 11.16 -16.96 -8.54
C PHE A 133 11.49 -15.49 -8.30
N SER A 134 11.20 -14.66 -9.30
CA SER A 134 11.46 -13.21 -9.27
C SER A 134 10.59 -12.43 -8.29
N GLU A 135 9.51 -13.03 -7.80
CA GLU A 135 8.52 -12.39 -6.96
C GLU A 135 7.78 -13.40 -6.06
N VAL A 136 7.01 -12.88 -5.12
CA VAL A 136 6.13 -13.69 -4.25
C VAL A 136 5.06 -14.39 -5.08
N LEU A 137 4.88 -15.69 -4.84
CA LEU A 137 3.95 -16.51 -5.58
C LEU A 137 2.54 -16.50 -4.96
N ASN A 138 1.53 -16.59 -5.81
CA ASN A 138 0.17 -16.83 -5.35
C ASN A 138 0.04 -18.23 -4.76
N ASP A 139 -0.32 -18.31 -3.48
CA ASP A 139 -0.31 -19.58 -2.70
C ASP A 139 -1.18 -20.66 -3.33
N SER A 140 -2.38 -20.33 -3.83
CA SER A 140 -3.32 -21.31 -4.36
C SER A 140 -2.82 -21.98 -5.65
N THR A 141 -2.18 -21.22 -6.54
CA THR A 141 -1.64 -21.73 -7.81
C THR A 141 -0.27 -22.38 -7.62
N ALA A 142 0.57 -21.81 -6.77
CA ALA A 142 1.92 -22.28 -6.52
C ALA A 142 1.95 -23.67 -5.82
N ARG A 143 0.94 -24.00 -5.01
CA ARG A 143 0.81 -25.30 -4.37
C ARG A 143 0.07 -26.36 -5.20
N THR A 144 -0.35 -26.03 -6.40
CA THR A 144 -1.03 -26.97 -7.28
C THR A 144 -0.02 -27.88 -7.97
N ALA A 145 0.04 -29.16 -7.59
CA ALA A 145 1.04 -30.11 -8.09
C ALA A 145 1.04 -30.25 -9.62
N ALA A 146 -0.13 -30.14 -10.26
CA ALA A 146 -0.28 -30.20 -11.70
C ALA A 146 0.46 -29.11 -12.49
N ASN A 147 0.87 -28.02 -11.82
CA ASN A 147 1.64 -26.93 -12.42
C ASN A 147 3.14 -27.29 -12.59
N TYR A 148 3.56 -28.43 -12.05
CA TYR A 148 4.96 -28.86 -12.07
C TYR A 148 5.06 -30.27 -12.63
N SER A 149 6.05 -30.49 -13.48
CA SER A 149 6.34 -31.81 -14.02
C SER A 149 7.83 -31.99 -14.28
N VAL A 150 8.35 -33.13 -13.89
CA VAL A 150 9.72 -33.55 -14.24
C VAL A 150 9.61 -34.74 -15.19
N ASN A 151 10.39 -34.69 -16.26
CA ASN A 151 10.41 -35.71 -17.30
C ASN A 151 11.03 -37.05 -16.83
N LYS A 152 11.27 -38.00 -17.73
CA LYS A 152 11.87 -39.32 -17.48
C LYS A 152 11.10 -40.18 -16.46
N GLY A 153 9.77 -40.02 -16.39
CA GLY A 153 8.92 -40.83 -15.54
C GLY A 153 8.81 -40.40 -14.08
N ILE A 154 9.41 -39.29 -13.69
CA ILE A 154 9.33 -38.75 -12.33
C ILE A 154 7.95 -38.13 -12.08
N GLY A 155 7.43 -37.36 -13.05
CA GLY A 155 6.07 -36.82 -13.00
C GLY A 155 5.91 -35.59 -12.15
N THR A 156 4.76 -35.47 -11.48
CA THR A 156 4.38 -34.33 -10.63
C THR A 156 4.86 -34.53 -9.19
N PRO A 157 5.13 -33.43 -8.46
CA PRO A 157 5.51 -33.50 -7.05
C PRO A 157 4.36 -34.09 -6.20
N SER A 158 4.72 -34.86 -5.18
CA SER A 158 3.81 -35.37 -4.17
C SER A 158 3.54 -34.38 -3.05
N ASN A 159 4.44 -33.41 -2.88
CA ASN A 159 4.29 -32.31 -1.90
C ASN A 159 5.01 -31.05 -2.36
N ILE A 160 4.46 -29.88 -1.97
CA ILE A 160 4.99 -28.56 -2.29
C ILE A 160 4.93 -27.69 -1.03
N ASN A 161 6.08 -27.15 -0.62
CA ASN A 161 6.19 -26.26 0.53
C ASN A 161 6.95 -25.00 0.16
N TYR A 162 6.53 -23.88 0.74
CA TYR A 162 7.36 -22.68 0.75
C TYR A 162 8.57 -22.86 1.67
N ILE A 163 9.63 -22.13 1.38
CA ILE A 163 10.68 -21.91 2.36
C ILE A 163 10.13 -20.97 3.43
N VAL A 164 10.27 -21.32 4.70
CA VAL A 164 9.60 -20.64 5.84
C VAL A 164 9.85 -19.13 5.88
N THR A 165 10.97 -18.67 5.34
CA THR A 165 11.39 -17.26 5.35
C THR A 165 11.27 -16.59 3.99
N ASP A 166 10.78 -17.31 2.96
CA ASP A 166 10.80 -16.80 1.58
C ASP A 166 9.61 -17.36 0.78
N SER A 167 8.58 -16.53 0.59
CA SER A 167 7.39 -16.85 -0.19
C SER A 167 7.59 -16.76 -1.72
N SER A 168 8.80 -16.41 -2.19
CA SER A 168 9.19 -16.51 -3.59
C SER A 168 9.90 -17.82 -3.93
N SER A 169 10.10 -18.72 -2.96
CA SER A 169 10.81 -19.98 -3.15
C SER A 169 10.03 -21.18 -2.65
N LEU A 170 10.03 -22.26 -3.45
CA LEU A 170 9.33 -23.51 -3.19
C LEU A 170 10.28 -24.68 -3.12
N VAL A 171 9.95 -25.65 -2.28
CA VAL A 171 10.55 -27.00 -2.30
C VAL A 171 9.51 -27.99 -2.81
N LEU A 172 9.81 -28.60 -3.95
CA LEU A 172 9.04 -29.70 -4.54
C LEU A 172 9.62 -31.04 -4.07
N THR A 173 8.76 -31.93 -3.56
CA THR A 173 9.13 -33.28 -3.16
C THR A 173 8.46 -34.29 -4.10
N PHE A 174 9.20 -35.25 -4.59
CA PHE A 174 8.73 -36.27 -5.52
C PHE A 174 8.72 -37.64 -4.86
N ALA A 175 7.80 -38.52 -5.27
CA ALA A 175 7.71 -39.90 -4.76
C ALA A 175 8.80 -40.79 -5.34
N ALA A 176 9.25 -40.51 -6.56
CA ALA A 176 10.38 -41.19 -7.21
C ALA A 176 11.63 -40.32 -7.16
N GLY A 177 12.79 -40.93 -7.05
CA GLY A 177 14.07 -40.21 -7.09
C GLY A 177 14.51 -39.84 -8.51
N PHE A 178 15.38 -38.83 -8.64
CA PHE A 178 16.03 -38.41 -9.87
C PHE A 178 17.17 -39.33 -10.26
#